data_86fc542e80cbbb6ef66d26bd13dc9f55
#
_entry.id   86fc542e80cbbb6ef66d26bd13dc9f55
#
_cell.length_a   1.000
_cell.length_b   1.000
_cell.length_c   1.000
_cell.angle_alpha   90.00
_cell.angle_beta   90.00
_cell.angle_gamma   90.00
#
_symmetry.space_group_name_H-M   'P 1'
#
loop_
_entity.id
_entity.type
_entity.pdbx_description
1 polymer ?
#
loop_
_entity_poly.entity_id
_entity_poly.type
_entity_poly.pdbx_seq_one_letter_code
_entity_poly.pdbx_strand_id
1 'polypeptide(L)'
;KEYITLENLQETEKFLRACLSVEQNKTPCYIREFSIQHFQDSKYFEQIESRIIRVFRQFDEEYKEMDAVELLAEYGIYQTPDFVYFKGDVRLLVEGEEMNLSLLKQGIGISGEDIENIRFSDFSRIQKVITVENLTSFFRYHEENSLLVYLGGYHNRVRRKLLQKIYDAIPAAKYYHFGDIDAGGFLIFLDLRKKTEIPFESFRMDLDTLKQY
;
A
#
# COMPACT_ATOMS: atom_id res chain seq x y z
N LYS A 1 -5.64 5.81 -29.47
CA LYS A 1 -6.35 6.60 -30.50
C LYS A 1 -7.79 6.97 -30.10
N GLU A 2 -8.37 6.34 -29.07
CA GLU A 2 -9.78 6.56 -28.65
C GLU A 2 -9.96 7.62 -27.55
N TYR A 3 -8.88 8.23 -27.04
CA TYR A 3 -8.94 9.15 -25.90
C TYR A 3 -9.06 10.62 -26.30
N ILE A 4 -8.71 10.95 -27.54
CA ILE A 4 -8.75 12.30 -28.08
C ILE A 4 -9.67 12.30 -29.29
N THR A 5 -10.85 12.87 -29.13
CA THR A 5 -11.78 13.11 -30.23
C THR A 5 -11.72 14.59 -30.60
N LEU A 6 -11.39 14.87 -31.84
CA LEU A 6 -11.39 16.25 -32.37
C LEU A 6 -12.80 16.85 -32.44
N GLU A 7 -13.83 16.01 -32.31
CA GLU A 7 -15.24 16.40 -32.34
C GLU A 7 -15.69 17.13 -31.06
N ASN A 8 -15.02 16.90 -29.92
CA ASN A 8 -15.30 17.58 -28.66
C ASN A 8 -14.01 18.02 -27.94
N LEU A 9 -13.42 19.11 -28.44
CA LEU A 9 -12.16 19.65 -27.92
C LEU A 9 -12.26 20.07 -26.43
N GLN A 10 -13.41 20.59 -25.99
CA GLN A 10 -13.61 21.02 -24.61
C GLN A 10 -13.61 19.83 -23.65
N GLU A 11 -14.26 18.72 -24.01
CA GLU A 11 -14.28 17.50 -23.21
C GLU A 11 -12.90 16.84 -23.17
N THR A 12 -12.20 16.83 -24.31
CA THR A 12 -10.83 16.32 -24.38
C THR A 12 -9.89 17.16 -23.52
N GLU A 13 -9.96 18.48 -23.57
CA GLU A 13 -9.18 19.36 -22.72
C GLU A 13 -9.46 19.09 -21.23
N LYS A 14 -10.73 19.01 -20.84
CA LYS A 14 -11.14 18.72 -19.46
C LYS A 14 -10.58 17.37 -18.97
N PHE A 15 -10.62 16.37 -19.83
CA PHE A 15 -10.06 15.04 -19.52
C PHE A 15 -8.53 15.08 -19.36
N LEU A 16 -7.81 15.75 -20.24
CA LEU A 16 -6.36 15.88 -20.14
C LEU A 16 -5.96 16.66 -18.89
N ARG A 17 -6.69 17.71 -18.54
CA ARG A 17 -6.51 18.44 -17.27
C ARG A 17 -6.73 17.51 -16.07
N ALA A 18 -7.71 16.61 -16.13
CA ALA A 18 -7.95 15.63 -15.08
C ALA A 18 -6.76 14.67 -14.92
N CYS A 19 -6.22 14.14 -16.00
CA CYS A 19 -5.01 13.30 -15.95
C CYS A 19 -3.83 14.06 -15.33
N LEU A 20 -3.61 15.30 -15.73
CA LEU A 20 -2.55 16.14 -15.19
C LEU A 20 -2.75 16.44 -13.70
N SER A 21 -3.99 16.69 -13.28
CA SER A 21 -4.32 16.92 -11.86
C SER A 21 -4.01 15.70 -11.00
N VAL A 22 -4.27 14.48 -11.50
CA VAL A 22 -3.89 13.24 -10.80
C VAL A 22 -2.37 13.13 -10.69
N GLU A 23 -1.65 13.28 -11.80
CA GLU A 23 -0.19 13.17 -11.84
C GLU A 23 0.50 14.18 -10.91
N GLN A 24 -0.05 15.38 -10.80
CA GLN A 24 0.50 16.46 -9.98
C GLN A 24 0.03 16.41 -8.53
N ASN A 25 -0.89 15.53 -8.15
CA ASN A 25 -1.38 15.46 -6.79
C ASN A 25 -0.27 15.04 -5.82
N LYS A 26 0.04 15.91 -4.85
CA LYS A 26 1.06 15.67 -3.82
C LYS A 26 0.46 15.50 -2.42
N THR A 27 -0.82 15.85 -2.26
CA THR A 27 -1.50 15.88 -0.97
C THR A 27 -2.49 14.73 -0.91
N PRO A 28 -2.41 13.86 0.12
CA PRO A 28 -3.43 12.82 0.32
C PRO A 28 -4.83 13.42 0.41
N CYS A 29 -5.78 12.85 -0.34
CA CYS A 29 -7.17 13.28 -0.33
C CYS A 29 -8.09 12.12 -0.73
N TYR A 30 -9.39 12.26 -0.42
CA TYR A 30 -10.40 11.31 -0.87
C TYR A 30 -10.91 11.65 -2.28
N ILE A 31 -11.36 10.65 -3.01
CA ILE A 31 -11.85 10.81 -4.40
C ILE A 31 -12.82 11.98 -4.55
N ARG A 32 -13.76 12.13 -3.62
CA ARG A 32 -14.76 13.21 -3.66
C ARG A 32 -14.16 14.58 -3.36
N GLU A 33 -13.20 14.66 -2.47
CA GLU A 33 -12.45 15.89 -2.19
C GLU A 33 -11.66 16.31 -3.40
N PHE A 34 -10.92 15.39 -4.00
CA PHE A 34 -10.19 15.61 -5.25
C PHE A 34 -11.13 16.11 -6.37
N SER A 35 -12.29 15.47 -6.52
CA SER A 35 -13.29 15.83 -7.52
C SER A 35 -13.84 17.24 -7.30
N ILE A 36 -14.16 17.61 -6.06
CA ILE A 36 -14.62 18.97 -5.73
C ILE A 36 -13.52 20.00 -6.00
N GLN A 37 -12.30 19.73 -5.54
CA GLN A 37 -11.17 20.66 -5.67
C GLN A 37 -10.84 21.00 -7.12
N HIS A 38 -10.87 20.01 -8.02
CA HIS A 38 -10.43 20.18 -9.40
C HIS A 38 -11.57 20.44 -10.39
N PHE A 39 -12.79 19.99 -10.08
CA PHE A 39 -13.91 20.03 -11.04
C PHE A 39 -15.17 20.72 -10.50
N GLN A 40 -15.20 21.09 -9.22
CA GLN A 40 -16.38 21.67 -8.55
C GLN A 40 -17.62 20.77 -8.58
N ASP A 41 -17.40 19.46 -8.76
CA ASP A 41 -18.42 18.42 -8.81
C ASP A 41 -17.89 17.18 -8.09
N SER A 42 -18.57 16.75 -7.02
CA SER A 42 -18.13 15.64 -6.16
C SER A 42 -18.14 14.27 -6.84
N LYS A 43 -18.84 14.13 -7.96
CA LYS A 43 -19.00 12.87 -8.68
C LYS A 43 -18.33 12.82 -10.05
N TYR A 44 -17.83 13.95 -10.54
CA TYR A 44 -17.26 14.01 -11.88
C TYR A 44 -16.06 13.08 -12.05
N PHE A 45 -15.16 13.03 -11.08
CA PHE A 45 -13.98 12.18 -11.14
C PHE A 45 -14.36 10.69 -11.20
N GLU A 46 -15.35 10.25 -10.41
CA GLU A 46 -15.86 8.87 -10.45
C GLU A 46 -16.33 8.45 -11.87
N GLN A 47 -16.86 9.39 -12.66
CA GLN A 47 -17.33 9.12 -14.03
C GLN A 47 -16.19 8.92 -15.03
N ILE A 48 -15.04 9.58 -14.80
CA ILE A 48 -13.89 9.55 -15.71
C ILE A 48 -12.73 8.68 -15.21
N GLU A 49 -12.79 8.21 -13.98
CA GLU A 49 -11.77 7.42 -13.29
C GLU A 49 -11.25 6.25 -14.15
N SER A 50 -12.15 5.42 -14.65
CA SER A 50 -11.78 4.25 -15.46
C SER A 50 -11.03 4.62 -16.75
N ARG A 51 -11.32 5.77 -17.34
CA ARG A 51 -10.60 6.28 -18.51
C ARG A 51 -9.20 6.76 -18.14
N ILE A 52 -9.07 7.45 -17.01
CA ILE A 52 -7.78 7.92 -16.49
C ILE A 52 -6.87 6.72 -16.18
N ILE A 53 -7.36 5.75 -15.42
CA ILE A 53 -6.62 4.52 -15.08
C ILE A 53 -6.13 3.79 -16.33
N ARG A 54 -6.97 3.68 -17.36
CA ARG A 54 -6.59 3.07 -18.65
C ARG A 54 -5.44 3.84 -19.31
N VAL A 55 -5.45 5.17 -19.27
CA VAL A 55 -4.36 5.99 -19.81
C VAL A 55 -3.06 5.71 -19.04
N PHE A 56 -3.10 5.78 -17.70
CA PHE A 56 -1.91 5.55 -16.88
C PHE A 56 -1.32 4.15 -17.10
N ARG A 57 -2.15 3.10 -17.12
CA ARG A 57 -1.70 1.72 -17.43
C ARG A 57 -1.12 1.55 -18.84
N GLN A 58 -1.53 2.37 -19.80
CA GLN A 58 -0.99 2.31 -21.17
C GLN A 58 0.42 2.91 -21.26
N PHE A 59 0.73 3.92 -20.46
CA PHE A 59 1.97 4.66 -20.56
C PHE A 59 3.02 4.26 -19.50
N ASP A 60 2.59 3.52 -18.47
CA ASP A 60 3.50 3.02 -17.46
C ASP A 60 3.30 1.52 -17.22
N GLU A 61 4.37 0.75 -17.45
CA GLU A 61 4.37 -0.71 -17.26
C GLU A 61 4.14 -1.11 -15.80
N GLU A 62 4.56 -0.28 -14.84
CA GLU A 62 4.40 -0.55 -13.42
C GLU A 62 2.93 -0.58 -12.99
N TYR A 63 2.04 0.11 -13.72
CA TYR A 63 0.62 0.21 -13.37
C TYR A 63 -0.26 -0.86 -14.02
N LYS A 64 0.31 -1.70 -14.90
CA LYS A 64 -0.49 -2.68 -15.66
C LYS A 64 -1.22 -3.68 -14.78
N GLU A 65 -0.54 -4.16 -13.74
CA GLU A 65 -1.05 -5.19 -12.83
C GLU A 65 -1.76 -4.62 -11.59
N MET A 66 -1.63 -3.32 -11.33
CA MET A 66 -2.31 -2.67 -10.20
C MET A 66 -3.81 -2.58 -10.46
N ASP A 67 -4.61 -2.76 -9.41
CA ASP A 67 -6.03 -2.41 -9.49
C ASP A 67 -6.24 -0.88 -9.52
N ALA A 68 -7.49 -0.44 -9.66
CA ALA A 68 -7.80 0.99 -9.76
C ALA A 68 -7.52 1.74 -8.46
N VAL A 69 -7.79 1.10 -7.33
CA VAL A 69 -7.61 1.67 -5.98
C VAL A 69 -6.13 1.81 -5.68
N GLU A 70 -5.34 0.78 -5.99
CA GLU A 70 -3.90 0.77 -5.82
C GLU A 70 -3.22 1.87 -6.65
N LEU A 71 -3.61 1.98 -7.92
CA LEU A 71 -3.06 2.99 -8.84
C LEU A 71 -3.35 4.42 -8.35
N LEU A 72 -4.58 4.72 -7.97
CA LEU A 72 -4.94 6.04 -7.46
C LEU A 72 -4.25 6.35 -6.12
N ALA A 73 -4.06 5.34 -5.27
CA ALA A 73 -3.34 5.50 -4.01
C ALA A 73 -1.87 5.88 -4.19
N GLU A 74 -1.21 5.48 -5.31
CA GLU A 74 0.14 5.95 -5.67
C GLU A 74 0.19 7.48 -5.85
N TYR A 75 -0.92 8.06 -6.33
CA TYR A 75 -1.08 9.51 -6.47
C TYR A 75 -1.71 10.16 -5.23
N GLY A 76 -1.86 9.42 -4.12
CA GLY A 76 -2.45 9.94 -2.88
C GLY A 76 -3.96 10.18 -2.94
N ILE A 77 -4.66 9.56 -3.89
CA ILE A 77 -6.12 9.66 -4.04
C ILE A 77 -6.74 8.37 -3.53
N TYR A 78 -7.53 8.45 -2.45
CA TYR A 78 -8.08 7.29 -1.73
C TYR A 78 -9.60 7.23 -1.84
N GLN A 79 -10.16 6.02 -1.95
CA GLN A 79 -11.62 5.82 -1.88
C GLN A 79 -12.13 5.88 -0.45
N THR A 80 -11.36 5.30 0.47
CA THR A 80 -11.63 5.24 1.91
C THR A 80 -10.33 5.49 2.67
N PRO A 81 -10.40 5.80 3.98
CA PRO A 81 -9.20 5.85 4.80
C PRO A 81 -8.36 4.59 4.63
N ASP A 82 -7.07 4.77 4.37
CA ASP A 82 -6.15 3.65 4.24
C ASP A 82 -5.62 3.26 5.62
N PHE A 83 -5.81 1.99 5.97
CA PHE A 83 -5.34 1.42 7.21
C PHE A 83 -4.21 0.43 6.93
N VAL A 84 -3.18 0.48 7.76
CA VAL A 84 -2.15 -0.56 7.79
C VAL A 84 -2.37 -1.42 9.01
N TYR A 85 -2.51 -2.73 8.78
CA TYR A 85 -2.63 -3.71 9.86
C TYR A 85 -1.27 -4.31 10.17
N PHE A 86 -0.95 -4.40 11.45
CA PHE A 86 0.25 -5.10 11.90
C PHE A 86 0.05 -5.72 13.29
N LYS A 87 0.82 -6.75 13.58
CA LYS A 87 0.78 -7.49 14.85
C LYS A 87 2.15 -8.06 15.21
N GLY A 88 2.43 -8.13 16.50
CA GLY A 88 3.69 -8.64 17.03
C GLY A 88 3.92 -8.19 18.45
N ASP A 89 4.98 -8.69 19.06
CA ASP A 89 5.38 -8.31 20.42
C ASP A 89 6.24 -7.04 20.37
N VAL A 90 5.59 -5.92 20.08
CA VAL A 90 6.20 -4.59 19.99
C VAL A 90 5.45 -3.60 20.88
N ARG A 91 6.12 -2.51 21.22
CA ARG A 91 5.50 -1.39 21.92
C ARG A 91 5.51 -0.15 21.03
N LEU A 92 4.38 0.55 21.04
CA LEU A 92 4.20 1.82 20.36
C LEU A 92 4.14 2.94 21.39
N LEU A 93 4.67 4.10 21.02
CA LEU A 93 4.49 5.36 21.70
C LEU A 93 3.62 6.25 20.83
N VAL A 94 2.48 6.67 21.37
CA VAL A 94 1.50 7.55 20.71
C VAL A 94 1.25 8.71 21.65
N GLU A 95 1.59 9.94 21.24
CA GLU A 95 1.44 11.16 22.04
C GLU A 95 2.01 11.07 23.48
N GLY A 96 3.06 10.27 23.65
CA GLY A 96 3.72 10.08 24.97
C GLY A 96 3.20 8.89 25.76
N GLU A 97 2.10 8.26 25.35
CA GLU A 97 1.54 7.06 25.98
C GLU A 97 2.04 5.77 25.33
N GLU A 98 2.45 4.80 26.13
CA GLU A 98 2.97 3.51 25.64
C GLU A 98 1.83 2.48 25.50
N MET A 99 1.72 1.89 24.32
CA MET A 99 0.80 0.80 23.99
C MET A 99 1.56 -0.49 23.73
N ASN A 100 1.25 -1.55 24.45
CA ASN A 100 1.81 -2.88 24.24
C ASN A 100 0.94 -3.69 23.29
N LEU A 101 1.43 -3.95 22.07
CA LEU A 101 0.69 -4.71 21.05
C LEU A 101 0.65 -6.21 21.28
N SER A 102 1.51 -6.77 22.13
CA SER A 102 1.47 -8.21 22.45
C SER A 102 0.13 -8.66 23.07
N LEU A 103 -0.62 -7.72 23.63
CA LEU A 103 -1.96 -7.97 24.20
C LEU A 103 -3.04 -8.15 23.10
N LEU A 104 -2.77 -7.70 21.88
CA LEU A 104 -3.70 -7.76 20.75
C LEU A 104 -3.30 -8.87 19.79
N LYS A 105 -3.77 -10.10 20.04
CA LYS A 105 -3.40 -11.29 19.24
C LYS A 105 -3.66 -11.14 17.74
N GLN A 106 -4.67 -10.39 17.35
CA GLN A 106 -5.00 -10.15 15.94
C GLN A 106 -4.35 -8.87 15.38
N GLY A 107 -3.65 -8.12 16.26
CA GLY A 107 -2.99 -6.89 15.86
C GLY A 107 -3.91 -5.66 15.89
N ILE A 108 -3.45 -4.60 15.25
CA ILE A 108 -4.10 -3.29 15.19
C ILE A 108 -4.09 -2.78 13.76
N GLY A 109 -5.10 -2.00 13.40
CA GLY A 109 -5.12 -1.17 12.19
C GLY A 109 -4.88 0.29 12.55
N ILE A 110 -3.91 0.93 11.92
CA ILE A 110 -3.63 2.36 12.10
C ILE A 110 -3.84 3.09 10.78
N SER A 111 -4.48 4.25 10.82
CA SER A 111 -4.69 5.08 9.63
C SER A 111 -3.37 5.62 9.08
N GLY A 112 -3.34 5.90 7.79
CA GLY A 112 -2.16 6.51 7.16
C GLY A 112 -1.75 7.84 7.77
N GLU A 113 -2.72 8.61 8.25
CA GLU A 113 -2.48 9.89 8.91
C GLU A 113 -1.78 9.71 10.27
N ASP A 114 -2.16 8.68 11.03
CA ASP A 114 -1.60 8.42 12.35
C ASP A 114 -0.20 7.78 12.32
N ILE A 115 0.19 7.18 11.18
CA ILE A 115 1.54 6.58 11.05
C ILE A 115 2.65 7.58 11.32
N GLU A 116 2.44 8.86 11.03
CA GLU A 116 3.42 9.90 11.35
C GLU A 116 3.64 10.05 12.86
N ASN A 117 2.58 9.92 13.62
CA ASN A 117 2.55 10.23 15.04
C ASN A 117 2.99 9.05 15.92
N ILE A 118 2.99 7.83 15.37
CA ILE A 118 3.45 6.66 16.12
C ILE A 118 4.98 6.53 16.08
N ARG A 119 5.54 6.06 17.18
CA ARG A 119 6.93 5.60 17.28
C ARG A 119 6.94 4.21 17.89
N PHE A 120 7.84 3.38 17.41
CA PHE A 120 8.10 2.12 18.07
C PHE A 120 9.08 2.35 19.21
N SER A 121 8.71 1.96 20.44
CA SER A 121 9.54 2.14 21.63
C SER A 121 10.32 0.88 22.03
N ASP A 122 9.83 -0.30 21.64
CA ASP A 122 10.50 -1.58 21.95
C ASP A 122 10.30 -2.62 20.84
N PHE A 123 11.42 -3.14 20.34
CA PHE A 123 11.51 -4.26 19.40
C PHE A 123 12.35 -5.43 19.93
N SER A 124 12.68 -5.45 21.23
CA SER A 124 13.65 -6.38 21.80
C SER A 124 13.37 -7.85 21.52
N ARG A 125 12.11 -8.19 21.26
CA ARG A 125 11.67 -9.56 20.94
C ARG A 125 11.54 -9.82 19.45
N ILE A 126 11.76 -8.84 18.59
CA ILE A 126 11.57 -8.98 17.15
C ILE A 126 12.88 -9.37 16.47
N GLN A 127 12.88 -10.52 15.83
CA GLN A 127 13.98 -11.03 15.02
C GLN A 127 13.66 -11.02 13.53
N LYS A 128 12.36 -11.03 13.20
CA LYS A 128 11.85 -11.10 11.83
C LYS A 128 10.75 -10.06 11.61
N VAL A 129 10.74 -9.45 10.46
CA VAL A 129 9.62 -8.66 9.95
C VAL A 129 9.07 -9.38 8.73
N ILE A 130 7.78 -9.72 8.74
CA ILE A 130 7.14 -10.48 7.68
C ILE A 130 5.98 -9.68 7.11
N THR A 131 6.09 -9.26 5.86
CA THR A 131 4.94 -8.70 5.14
C THR A 131 4.08 -9.83 4.62
N VAL A 132 2.76 -9.71 4.74
CA VAL A 132 1.79 -10.71 4.31
C VAL A 132 0.83 -10.10 3.30
N GLU A 133 0.74 -10.71 2.12
CA GLU A 133 -0.08 -10.19 1.03
C GLU A 133 -1.57 -10.40 1.27
N ASN A 134 -1.98 -11.60 1.70
CA ASN A 134 -3.37 -11.96 1.87
C ASN A 134 -3.88 -11.65 3.28
N LEU A 135 -5.02 -10.95 3.40
CA LEU A 135 -5.59 -10.52 4.68
C LEU A 135 -5.98 -11.69 5.58
N THR A 136 -6.55 -12.75 5.00
CA THR A 136 -6.91 -13.95 5.77
C THR A 136 -5.68 -14.65 6.32
N SER A 137 -4.64 -14.75 5.50
CA SER A 137 -3.33 -15.29 5.90
C SER A 137 -2.71 -14.43 7.00
N PHE A 138 -2.77 -13.10 6.90
CA PHE A 138 -2.30 -12.20 7.95
C PHE A 138 -2.98 -12.49 9.30
N PHE A 139 -4.29 -12.64 9.35
CA PHE A 139 -4.97 -12.90 10.62
C PHE A 139 -4.73 -14.31 11.16
N ARG A 140 -4.62 -15.31 10.30
CA ARG A 140 -4.44 -16.72 10.71
C ARG A 140 -3.00 -17.11 11.01
N TYR A 141 -2.04 -16.50 10.30
CA TYR A 141 -0.63 -16.86 10.46
C TYR A 141 -0.06 -16.21 11.74
N HIS A 142 0.70 -16.99 12.50
CA HIS A 142 1.43 -16.55 13.67
C HIS A 142 2.86 -17.08 13.59
N GLU A 143 3.81 -16.22 13.88
CA GLU A 143 5.24 -16.55 13.93
C GLU A 143 5.84 -15.92 15.18
N GLU A 144 6.57 -16.73 15.96
CA GLU A 144 7.24 -16.22 17.17
C GLU A 144 8.36 -15.24 16.83
N ASN A 145 8.59 -14.28 17.71
CA ASN A 145 9.62 -13.25 17.55
C ASN A 145 9.53 -12.46 16.24
N SER A 146 8.32 -12.26 15.77
CA SER A 146 8.07 -11.59 14.50
C SER A 146 7.11 -10.43 14.61
N LEU A 147 7.34 -9.42 13.77
CA LEU A 147 6.38 -8.37 13.47
C LEU A 147 5.78 -8.67 12.09
N LEU A 148 4.48 -8.94 12.05
CA LEU A 148 3.74 -9.16 10.81
C LEU A 148 3.08 -7.86 10.38
N VAL A 149 3.21 -7.51 9.11
CA VAL A 149 2.60 -6.34 8.48
C VAL A 149 1.76 -6.79 7.30
N TYR A 150 0.48 -6.46 7.30
CA TYR A 150 -0.38 -6.73 6.13
C TYR A 150 -0.02 -5.77 4.99
N LEU A 151 0.32 -6.33 3.86
CA LEU A 151 0.70 -5.56 2.69
C LEU A 151 -0.53 -5.28 1.80
N GLY A 152 -1.36 -6.31 1.56
CA GLY A 152 -2.39 -6.30 0.53
C GLY A 152 -1.74 -6.09 -0.83
N GLY A 153 -2.01 -6.72 -1.89
CA GLY A 153 -1.48 -6.53 -3.23
C GLY A 153 -0.29 -5.56 -3.40
N TYR A 154 -0.33 -4.70 -4.39
CA TYR A 154 0.66 -3.63 -4.55
C TYR A 154 0.55 -2.61 -3.40
N HIS A 155 1.66 -2.42 -2.73
CA HIS A 155 1.74 -1.60 -1.51
C HIS A 155 1.80 -0.12 -1.86
N ASN A 156 0.96 0.66 -1.21
CA ASN A 156 0.93 2.09 -1.38
C ASN A 156 1.98 2.84 -0.52
N ARG A 157 2.02 4.15 -0.68
CA ARG A 157 2.95 5.03 0.02
C ARG A 157 2.87 4.89 1.55
N VAL A 158 1.68 4.68 2.10
CA VAL A 158 1.44 4.57 3.55
C VAL A 158 2.11 3.32 4.12
N ARG A 159 1.93 2.17 3.46
CA ARG A 159 2.55 0.91 3.85
C ARG A 159 4.07 0.97 3.73
N ARG A 160 4.59 1.52 2.65
CA ARG A 160 6.04 1.73 2.49
C ARG A 160 6.63 2.59 3.60
N LYS A 161 5.93 3.64 4.00
CA LYS A 161 6.36 4.52 5.08
C LYS A 161 6.44 3.80 6.44
N LEU A 162 5.44 2.97 6.77
CA LEU A 162 5.49 2.14 7.97
C LEU A 162 6.68 1.17 7.91
N LEU A 163 6.87 0.47 6.77
CA LEU A 163 7.99 -0.45 6.61
C LEU A 163 9.34 0.24 6.75
N GLN A 164 9.49 1.46 6.22
CA GLN A 164 10.72 2.23 6.39
C GLN A 164 10.96 2.62 7.85
N LYS A 165 9.94 3.07 8.59
CA LYS A 165 10.06 3.35 10.03
C LYS A 165 10.49 2.10 10.82
N ILE A 166 9.98 0.92 10.46
CA ILE A 166 10.39 -0.34 11.08
C ILE A 166 11.85 -0.66 10.72
N TYR A 167 12.21 -0.52 9.46
CA TYR A 167 13.57 -0.82 8.99
C TYR A 167 14.61 0.10 9.62
N ASP A 168 14.32 1.39 9.73
CA ASP A 168 15.22 2.36 10.38
C ASP A 168 15.42 2.03 11.87
N ALA A 169 14.40 1.46 12.53
CA ALA A 169 14.48 1.10 13.93
C ALA A 169 15.21 -0.24 14.18
N ILE A 170 15.02 -1.24 13.30
CA ILE A 170 15.60 -2.58 13.46
C ILE A 170 16.24 -3.12 12.17
N PRO A 171 17.24 -2.44 11.59
CA PRO A 171 17.81 -2.85 10.30
C PRO A 171 18.51 -4.22 10.34
N ALA A 172 18.86 -4.72 11.53
CA ALA A 172 19.47 -6.04 11.72
C ALA A 172 18.48 -7.20 11.76
N ALA A 173 17.16 -6.95 11.80
CA ALA A 173 16.15 -7.99 11.70
C ALA A 173 16.15 -8.62 10.30
N LYS A 174 15.65 -9.83 10.20
CA LYS A 174 15.41 -10.48 8.89
C LYS A 174 14.08 -10.01 8.32
N TYR A 175 14.06 -9.65 7.04
CA TYR A 175 12.88 -9.15 6.37
C TYR A 175 12.37 -10.17 5.36
N TYR A 176 11.10 -10.54 5.46
CA TYR A 176 10.47 -11.56 4.64
C TYR A 176 9.17 -11.06 4.02
N HIS A 177 8.86 -11.59 2.86
CA HIS A 177 7.56 -11.41 2.21
C HIS A 177 6.86 -12.75 2.04
N PHE A 178 5.63 -12.85 2.52
CA PHE A 178 4.73 -13.98 2.40
C PHE A 178 3.59 -13.61 1.45
N GLY A 179 3.77 -13.88 0.17
CA GLY A 179 2.82 -13.63 -0.91
C GLY A 179 2.31 -14.92 -1.54
N ASP A 180 1.46 -14.77 -2.54
CA ASP A 180 0.93 -15.87 -3.33
C ASP A 180 2.03 -16.49 -4.22
N ILE A 181 1.95 -17.83 -4.45
CA ILE A 181 2.94 -18.56 -5.26
C ILE A 181 2.49 -18.56 -6.72
N ASP A 182 2.38 -17.38 -7.30
CA ASP A 182 2.06 -17.14 -8.70
C ASP A 182 2.86 -15.96 -9.27
N ALA A 183 2.67 -15.68 -10.56
CA ALA A 183 3.38 -14.58 -11.21
C ALA A 183 3.06 -13.22 -10.57
N GLY A 184 1.81 -13.00 -10.12
CA GLY A 184 1.38 -11.77 -9.46
C GLY A 184 2.09 -11.55 -8.14
N GLY A 185 2.09 -12.54 -7.25
CA GLY A 185 2.76 -12.46 -5.95
C GLY A 185 4.28 -12.25 -6.07
N PHE A 186 4.93 -12.87 -7.09
CA PHE A 186 6.35 -12.59 -7.34
C PHE A 186 6.60 -11.18 -7.89
N LEU A 187 5.69 -10.62 -8.70
CA LEU A 187 5.79 -9.24 -9.15
C LEU A 187 5.63 -8.26 -8.00
N ILE A 188 4.67 -8.49 -7.09
CA ILE A 188 4.47 -7.71 -5.86
C ILE A 188 5.73 -7.77 -4.98
N PHE A 189 6.32 -8.94 -4.81
CA PHE A 189 7.57 -9.12 -4.06
C PHE A 189 8.74 -8.31 -4.66
N LEU A 190 8.90 -8.35 -5.97
CA LEU A 190 9.95 -7.59 -6.67
C LEU A 190 9.73 -6.06 -6.56
N ASP A 191 8.48 -5.62 -6.70
CA ASP A 191 8.09 -4.22 -6.53
C ASP A 191 8.34 -3.73 -5.10
N LEU A 192 8.01 -4.55 -4.09
CA LEU A 192 8.29 -4.28 -2.69
C LEU A 192 9.78 -4.01 -2.46
N ARG A 193 10.64 -4.89 -2.94
CA ARG A 193 12.10 -4.72 -2.82
C ARG A 193 12.60 -3.48 -3.54
N LYS A 194 12.11 -3.25 -4.76
CA LYS A 194 12.51 -2.10 -5.59
C LYS A 194 12.14 -0.76 -4.94
N LYS A 195 10.91 -0.65 -4.44
CA LYS A 195 10.38 0.62 -3.92
C LYS A 195 10.79 0.93 -2.48
N THR A 196 11.07 -0.09 -1.67
CA THR A 196 11.49 0.12 -0.27
C THR A 196 12.99 0.08 -0.07
N GLU A 197 13.74 -0.54 -0.98
CA GLU A 197 15.17 -0.85 -0.85
C GLU A 197 15.51 -1.72 0.37
N ILE A 198 14.49 -2.25 1.06
CA ILE A 198 14.64 -3.17 2.18
C ILE A 198 14.98 -4.57 1.63
N PRO A 199 15.95 -5.30 2.23
CA PRO A 199 16.42 -6.59 1.71
C PRO A 199 15.43 -7.74 2.03
N PHE A 200 14.21 -7.63 1.54
CA PHE A 200 13.22 -8.69 1.70
C PHE A 200 13.64 -9.98 1.00
N GLU A 201 13.44 -11.10 1.67
CA GLU A 201 13.52 -12.45 1.11
C GLU A 201 12.11 -13.05 0.97
N SER A 202 11.93 -13.98 0.04
CA SER A 202 10.65 -14.70 -0.09
C SER A 202 10.48 -15.66 1.10
N PHE A 203 9.26 -15.74 1.64
CA PHE A 203 8.93 -16.62 2.76
C PHE A 203 7.79 -17.55 2.37
N ARG A 204 8.06 -18.85 2.36
CA ARG A 204 7.10 -19.89 1.94
C ARG A 204 6.54 -19.69 0.52
N MET A 205 7.31 -19.06 -0.36
CA MET A 205 6.98 -18.87 -1.77
C MET A 205 7.86 -19.78 -2.64
N ASP A 206 7.98 -21.06 -2.25
CA ASP A 206 8.80 -22.06 -2.93
C ASP A 206 7.99 -23.27 -3.39
N LEU A 207 8.61 -24.10 -4.24
CA LEU A 207 7.98 -25.30 -4.78
C LEU A 207 7.63 -26.35 -3.72
N ASP A 208 8.37 -26.40 -2.61
CA ASP A 208 8.12 -27.37 -1.56
C ASP A 208 6.87 -26.98 -0.75
N THR A 209 6.68 -25.69 -0.53
CA THR A 209 5.42 -25.16 0.03
C THR A 209 4.24 -25.44 -0.89
N LEU A 210 4.39 -25.21 -2.21
CA LEU A 210 3.32 -25.45 -3.18
C LEU A 210 2.88 -26.92 -3.24
N LYS A 211 3.79 -27.87 -3.02
CA LYS A 211 3.48 -29.32 -3.01
C LYS A 211 2.73 -29.78 -1.74
N GLN A 212 2.67 -28.96 -0.70
CA GLN A 212 1.98 -29.28 0.56
C GLN A 212 0.48 -28.95 0.52
N TYR A 213 0.05 -28.22 -0.51
CA TYR A 213 -1.35 -27.86 -0.76
C TYR A 213 -1.88 -28.47 -2.05
#